data_145eb5f74fb09ff236207451821287ad
#
_entry.id   145eb5f74fb09ff236207451821287ad
#
_cell.length_a   1.000
_cell.length_b   1.000
_cell.length_c   1.000
_cell.angle_alpha   90.00
_cell.angle_beta   90.00
_cell.angle_gamma   90.00
#
_symmetry.space_group_name_H-M   'P 1'
#
loop_
_entity.id
_entity.type
_entity.pdbx_description
1 polymer ?
#
loop_
_entity_poly.entity_id
_entity_poly.type
_entity_poly.pdbx_seq_one_letter_code
_entity_poly.pdbx_strand_id
1 'polypeptide(L)'
;MQVTTETLKQILDAFNRHDLDAIMDFFAEDCSFDFPRGPEPYGQRFVGKAQVREALAGRFKGIPDVHYEDDRHWVAGDFGVSEWTLTGTTTAGVSVKVRGCDLWEFSNGKVVRKDSYWKIVEG
;
A
#
# COMPACT_ATOMS: atom_id res chain seq x y z
N MET A 1 -19.27 3.95 8.94
CA MET A 1 -19.05 2.84 7.97
C MET A 1 -18.06 1.87 8.57
N GLN A 2 -18.39 0.59 8.54
CA GLN A 2 -17.56 -0.44 9.16
C GLN A 2 -16.50 -0.95 8.18
N VAL A 3 -15.26 -1.02 8.67
CA VAL A 3 -14.15 -1.62 7.91
C VAL A 3 -14.18 -3.13 8.10
N THR A 4 -14.07 -3.86 7.00
CA THR A 4 -14.06 -5.33 7.00
C THR A 4 -12.87 -5.85 6.21
N THR A 5 -12.63 -7.17 6.27
CA THR A 5 -11.59 -7.78 5.44
C THR A 5 -11.91 -7.59 3.95
N GLU A 6 -13.20 -7.54 3.59
CA GLU A 6 -13.61 -7.23 2.22
C GLU A 6 -13.17 -5.83 1.80
N THR A 7 -13.23 -4.85 2.71
CA THR A 7 -12.73 -3.50 2.44
C THR A 7 -11.25 -3.54 2.05
N LEU A 8 -10.43 -4.27 2.82
CA LEU A 8 -9.00 -4.40 2.54
C LEU A 8 -8.75 -5.11 1.23
N LYS A 9 -9.55 -6.14 0.94
CA LYS A 9 -9.45 -6.86 -0.33
C LYS A 9 -9.76 -5.97 -1.52
N GLN A 10 -10.79 -5.13 -1.41
CA GLN A 10 -11.15 -4.18 -2.46
C GLN A 10 -10.06 -3.15 -2.70
N ILE A 11 -9.39 -2.69 -1.65
CA ILE A 11 -8.25 -1.77 -1.79
C ILE A 11 -7.13 -2.47 -2.56
N LEU A 12 -6.78 -3.70 -2.18
CA LEU A 12 -5.73 -4.45 -2.86
C LEU A 12 -6.09 -4.71 -4.33
N ASP A 13 -7.34 -5.02 -4.62
CA ASP A 13 -7.81 -5.22 -6.00
C ASP A 13 -7.62 -3.94 -6.82
N ALA A 14 -7.87 -2.77 -6.23
CA ALA A 14 -7.64 -1.49 -6.91
C ALA A 14 -6.13 -1.29 -7.20
N PHE A 15 -5.25 -1.66 -6.27
CA PHE A 15 -3.80 -1.65 -6.52
C PHE A 15 -3.43 -2.58 -7.67
N ASN A 16 -3.99 -3.79 -7.70
CA ASN A 16 -3.70 -4.76 -8.76
C ASN A 16 -4.23 -4.33 -10.12
N ARG A 17 -5.30 -3.53 -10.16
CA ARG A 17 -5.76 -2.93 -11.41
C ARG A 17 -4.93 -1.70 -11.82
N HIS A 18 -4.02 -1.25 -10.98
CA HIS A 18 -3.26 0.00 -11.18
C HIS A 18 -4.20 1.20 -11.36
N ASP A 19 -5.34 1.18 -10.70
CA ASP A 19 -6.36 2.22 -10.81
C ASP A 19 -6.17 3.23 -9.67
N LEU A 20 -5.36 4.24 -9.93
CA LEU A 20 -4.96 5.20 -8.91
C LEU A 20 -6.16 6.01 -8.39
N ASP A 21 -7.11 6.34 -9.24
CA ASP A 21 -8.32 7.06 -8.81
C ASP A 21 -9.15 6.20 -7.85
N ALA A 22 -9.33 4.92 -8.17
CA ALA A 22 -10.07 4.00 -7.30
C ALA A 22 -9.34 3.81 -5.96
N ILE A 23 -8.01 3.69 -6.00
CA ILE A 23 -7.20 3.60 -4.78
C ILE A 23 -7.45 4.83 -3.90
N MET A 24 -7.32 6.02 -4.47
CA MET A 24 -7.39 7.25 -3.69
C MET A 24 -8.80 7.54 -3.16
N ASP A 25 -9.83 6.96 -3.75
CA ASP A 25 -11.20 7.07 -3.22
C ASP A 25 -11.35 6.42 -1.84
N PHE A 26 -10.47 5.49 -1.49
CA PHE A 26 -10.46 4.89 -0.16
C PHE A 26 -9.77 5.75 0.89
N PHE A 27 -9.02 6.78 0.50
CA PHE A 27 -8.18 7.58 1.41
C PHE A 27 -8.85 8.87 1.83
N ALA A 28 -8.63 9.25 3.10
CA ALA A 28 -9.08 10.54 3.63
C ALA A 28 -8.15 11.66 3.13
N GLU A 29 -8.64 12.90 3.18
CA GLU A 29 -7.84 14.07 2.78
C GLU A 29 -6.58 14.23 3.65
N ASP A 30 -6.68 13.91 4.93
CA ASP A 30 -5.58 14.05 5.91
C ASP A 30 -4.80 12.75 6.12
N CYS A 31 -4.77 11.90 5.11
CA CYS A 31 -4.07 10.62 5.18
C CYS A 31 -2.56 10.76 5.19
N SER A 32 -1.88 9.69 5.60
CA SER A 32 -0.43 9.55 5.49
C SER A 32 -0.05 8.19 4.94
N PHE A 33 1.13 8.13 4.34
CA PHE A 33 1.71 6.90 3.82
C PHE A 33 3.18 6.85 4.22
N ASP A 34 3.57 5.77 4.92
CA ASP A 34 4.96 5.50 5.26
C ASP A 34 5.51 4.48 4.26
N PHE A 35 6.39 4.95 3.39
CA PHE A 35 7.07 4.13 2.39
C PHE A 35 8.04 3.18 3.10
N PRO A 36 8.21 1.92 2.63
CA PRO A 36 8.94 0.89 3.38
C PRO A 36 10.45 1.10 3.45
N ARG A 37 10.98 2.11 2.82
CA ARG A 37 12.41 2.48 2.89
C ARG A 37 12.56 3.98 2.85
N GLY A 38 13.66 4.47 3.40
CA GLY A 38 13.96 5.89 3.43
C GLY A 38 14.96 6.21 4.53
N PRO A 39 15.22 7.49 4.79
CA PRO A 39 16.25 7.91 5.74
C PRO A 39 15.83 7.80 7.21
N GLU A 40 14.55 7.58 7.47
CA GLU A 40 14.01 7.58 8.84
C GLU A 40 13.70 6.16 9.32
N PRO A 41 13.56 5.94 10.64
CA PRO A 41 13.16 4.63 11.15
C PRO A 41 11.85 4.12 10.59
N TYR A 42 10.93 5.01 10.21
CA TYR A 42 9.65 4.67 9.58
C TYR A 42 9.72 4.72 8.05
N GLY A 43 10.90 4.78 7.47
CA GLY A 43 11.09 4.88 6.03
C GLY A 43 11.02 6.31 5.56
N GLN A 44 10.01 6.63 4.77
CA GLN A 44 9.75 7.99 4.31
C GLN A 44 8.25 8.26 4.37
N ARG A 45 7.87 9.38 5.01
CA ARG A 45 6.46 9.72 5.22
C ARG A 45 5.98 10.76 4.23
N PHE A 46 4.84 10.46 3.63
CA PHE A 46 4.09 11.39 2.78
C PHE A 46 2.80 11.75 3.50
N VAL A 47 2.45 13.03 3.50
CA VAL A 47 1.30 13.55 4.26
C VAL A 47 0.37 14.30 3.33
N GLY A 48 -0.93 13.99 3.45
CA GLY A 48 -1.97 14.61 2.65
C GLY A 48 -2.24 13.82 1.37
N LYS A 49 -3.49 13.86 0.93
CA LYS A 49 -3.98 13.03 -0.17
C LYS A 49 -3.19 13.24 -1.46
N ALA A 50 -2.81 14.49 -1.77
CA ALA A 50 -2.06 14.80 -2.98
C ALA A 50 -0.65 14.18 -2.96
N GLN A 51 0.06 14.31 -1.84
CA GLN A 51 1.40 13.71 -1.71
C GLN A 51 1.35 12.19 -1.71
N VAL A 52 0.35 11.61 -1.03
CA VAL A 52 0.18 10.16 -0.99
C VAL A 52 -0.12 9.61 -2.39
N ARG A 53 -1.00 10.29 -3.14
CA ARG A 53 -1.29 9.90 -4.52
C ARG A 53 -0.02 9.89 -5.38
N GLU A 54 0.80 10.91 -5.26
CA GLU A 54 2.04 11.02 -6.03
C GLU A 54 3.03 9.91 -5.67
N ALA A 55 3.17 9.60 -4.38
CA ALA A 55 4.03 8.52 -3.91
C ALA A 55 3.56 7.15 -4.44
N LEU A 56 2.25 6.90 -4.42
CA LEU A 56 1.69 5.65 -4.95
C LEU A 56 1.83 5.57 -6.47
N ALA A 57 1.67 6.70 -7.18
CA ALA A 57 1.92 6.75 -8.63
C ALA A 57 3.37 6.36 -8.95
N GLY A 58 4.32 6.74 -8.08
CA GLY A 58 5.71 6.37 -8.21
C GLY A 58 5.94 4.85 -8.18
N ARG A 59 5.13 4.14 -7.39
CA ARG A 59 5.18 2.67 -7.35
C ARG A 59 4.89 2.07 -8.72
N PHE A 60 3.85 2.56 -9.39
CA PHE A 60 3.46 2.07 -10.71
C PHE A 60 4.43 2.49 -11.80
N LYS A 61 5.12 3.63 -11.62
CA LYS A 61 6.18 4.05 -12.55
C LYS A 61 7.45 3.23 -12.38
N GLY A 62 7.82 2.90 -11.13
CA GLY A 62 9.04 2.18 -10.83
C GLY A 62 8.97 0.69 -11.12
N ILE A 63 7.80 0.09 -10.94
CA ILE A 63 7.53 -1.32 -11.22
C ILE A 63 6.24 -1.38 -12.03
N PRO A 64 6.31 -1.19 -13.37
CA PRO A 64 5.10 -1.03 -14.19
C PRO A 64 4.16 -2.24 -14.19
N ASP A 65 4.67 -3.43 -13.91
CA ASP A 65 3.90 -4.67 -13.84
C ASP A 65 3.69 -5.13 -12.40
N VAL A 66 3.76 -4.23 -11.43
CA VAL A 66 3.63 -4.61 -10.02
C VAL A 66 2.30 -5.31 -9.77
N HIS A 67 2.38 -6.42 -9.03
CA HIS A 67 1.23 -7.23 -8.67
C HIS A 67 1.37 -7.74 -7.24
N TYR A 68 0.26 -7.80 -6.52
CA TYR A 68 0.20 -8.31 -5.15
C TYR A 68 -0.59 -9.61 -5.16
N GLU A 69 0.00 -10.68 -4.62
CA GLU A 69 -0.60 -12.01 -4.61
C GLU A 69 -0.44 -12.68 -3.24
N ASP A 70 -1.06 -13.83 -3.05
CA ASP A 70 -1.03 -14.60 -1.79
C ASP A 70 -1.42 -13.73 -0.60
N ASP A 71 -2.49 -12.94 -0.77
CA ASP A 71 -2.89 -11.95 0.22
C ASP A 71 -3.76 -12.54 1.33
N ARG A 72 -3.54 -12.03 2.53
CA ARG A 72 -4.38 -12.31 3.71
C ARG A 72 -4.65 -11.00 4.43
N HIS A 73 -5.85 -10.89 5.00
CA HIS A 73 -6.31 -9.65 5.61
C HIS A 73 -6.91 -9.91 6.98
N TRP A 74 -6.64 -9.00 7.91
CA TRP A 74 -7.18 -9.02 9.27
C TRP A 74 -7.69 -7.63 9.61
N VAL A 75 -8.79 -7.57 10.36
CA VAL A 75 -9.38 -6.31 10.80
C VAL A 75 -9.72 -6.40 12.29
N ALA A 76 -9.40 -5.33 13.01
CA ALA A 76 -9.76 -5.15 14.41
C ALA A 76 -10.20 -3.69 14.60
N GLY A 77 -11.52 -3.44 14.63
CA GLY A 77 -12.07 -2.09 14.70
C GLY A 77 -11.67 -1.26 13.49
N ASP A 78 -11.01 -0.13 13.74
CA ASP A 78 -10.52 0.78 12.68
C ASP A 78 -9.08 0.47 12.26
N PHE A 79 -8.58 -0.70 12.62
CA PHE A 79 -7.25 -1.18 12.23
C PHE A 79 -7.38 -2.34 11.27
N GLY A 80 -6.45 -2.42 10.33
CA GLY A 80 -6.35 -3.56 9.44
C GLY A 80 -4.91 -3.92 9.11
N VAL A 81 -4.71 -5.15 8.69
CA VAL A 81 -3.43 -5.64 8.17
C VAL A 81 -3.70 -6.38 6.88
N SER A 82 -2.93 -6.04 5.85
CA SER A 82 -2.92 -6.78 4.58
C SER A 82 -1.52 -7.34 4.38
N GLU A 83 -1.40 -8.66 4.33
CA GLU A 83 -0.15 -9.34 4.04
C GLU A 83 -0.20 -9.86 2.60
N TRP A 84 0.90 -9.73 1.88
CA TRP A 84 0.95 -10.08 0.46
C TRP A 84 2.37 -10.43 0.02
N THR A 85 2.47 -10.99 -1.19
CA THR A 85 3.74 -11.09 -1.93
C THR A 85 3.65 -10.12 -3.10
N LEU A 86 4.60 -9.20 -3.18
CA LEU A 86 4.71 -8.26 -4.29
C LEU A 86 5.65 -8.84 -5.33
N THR A 87 5.22 -8.82 -6.58
CA THR A 87 6.04 -9.26 -7.73
C THR A 87 6.06 -8.17 -8.79
N GLY A 88 7.08 -8.19 -9.62
CA GLY A 88 7.18 -7.29 -10.75
C GLY A 88 8.60 -7.17 -11.25
N THR A 89 8.79 -6.27 -12.21
CA THR A 89 10.11 -5.98 -12.80
C THR A 89 10.29 -4.48 -12.81
N THR A 90 11.42 -4.01 -12.27
CA THR A 90 11.71 -2.57 -12.25
C THR A 90 12.00 -2.07 -13.67
N THR A 91 11.97 -0.75 -13.84
CA THR A 91 12.34 -0.13 -15.12
C THR A 91 13.79 -0.41 -15.52
N ALA A 92 14.64 -0.76 -14.55
CA ALA A 92 16.02 -1.18 -14.81
C ALA A 92 16.15 -2.67 -15.14
N GLY A 93 15.02 -3.39 -15.24
CA GLY A 93 15.01 -4.81 -15.61
C GLY A 93 15.28 -5.75 -14.44
N VAL A 94 15.21 -5.27 -13.20
CA VAL A 94 15.44 -6.10 -12.02
C VAL A 94 14.14 -6.78 -11.57
N SER A 95 14.17 -8.10 -11.47
CA SER A 95 13.02 -8.88 -10.96
C SER A 95 12.88 -8.66 -9.46
N VAL A 96 11.62 -8.39 -9.02
CA VAL A 96 11.29 -8.18 -7.61
C VAL A 96 10.29 -9.24 -7.18
N LYS A 97 10.57 -9.89 -6.04
CA LYS A 97 9.61 -10.77 -5.39
C LYS A 97 9.86 -10.68 -3.89
N VAL A 98 8.93 -10.09 -3.15
CA VAL A 98 9.11 -9.78 -1.73
C VAL A 98 7.82 -9.93 -0.96
N ARG A 99 7.91 -10.56 0.23
CA ARG A 99 6.80 -10.57 1.19
C ARG A 99 6.77 -9.25 1.94
N GLY A 100 5.57 -8.73 2.15
CA GLY A 100 5.39 -7.55 2.96
C GLY A 100 3.99 -7.46 3.53
N CYS A 101 3.73 -6.34 4.17
CA CYS A 101 2.40 -6.05 4.71
C CYS A 101 2.17 -4.55 4.77
N ASP A 102 0.89 -4.20 4.82
CA ASP A 102 0.44 -2.86 5.10
C ASP A 102 -0.30 -2.85 6.43
N LEU A 103 0.05 -1.91 7.30
CA LEU A 103 -0.73 -1.60 8.49
C LEU A 103 -1.65 -0.44 8.12
N TRP A 104 -2.95 -0.64 8.31
CA TRP A 104 -3.98 0.31 7.93
C TRP A 104 -4.67 0.91 9.16
N GLU A 105 -4.85 2.21 9.16
CA GLU A 105 -5.73 2.88 10.11
C GLU A 105 -6.81 3.63 9.36
N PHE A 106 -8.03 3.54 9.85
CA PHE A 106 -9.20 4.15 9.24
C PHE A 106 -9.88 5.13 10.19
N SER A 107 -10.53 6.13 9.63
CA SER A 107 -11.44 7.01 10.35
C SER A 107 -12.63 7.29 9.45
N ASN A 108 -13.83 7.12 9.97
CA ASN A 108 -15.08 7.28 9.21
C ASN A 108 -15.07 6.47 7.91
N GLY A 109 -14.50 5.27 7.94
CA GLY A 109 -14.45 4.38 6.79
C GLY A 109 -13.41 4.73 5.74
N LYS A 110 -12.58 5.74 5.98
CA LYS A 110 -11.51 6.14 5.03
C LYS A 110 -10.14 5.89 5.64
N VAL A 111 -9.17 5.56 4.80
CA VAL A 111 -7.79 5.34 5.23
C VAL A 111 -7.18 6.66 5.67
N VAL A 112 -6.69 6.71 6.92
CA VAL A 112 -5.91 7.84 7.42
C VAL A 112 -4.44 7.52 7.54
N ARG A 113 -4.06 6.23 7.54
CA ARG A 113 -2.65 5.84 7.57
C ARG A 113 -2.46 4.51 6.84
N LYS A 114 -1.47 4.50 5.94
CA LYS A 114 -0.97 3.29 5.28
C LYS A 114 0.51 3.18 5.63
N ASP A 115 0.91 2.12 6.32
CA ASP A 115 2.29 1.91 6.74
C ASP A 115 2.77 0.58 6.16
N SER A 116 3.69 0.66 5.20
CA SER A 116 4.15 -0.50 4.44
C SER A 116 5.47 -1.03 4.97
N TYR A 117 5.54 -2.34 5.15
CA TYR A 117 6.74 -3.06 5.56
C TYR A 117 7.07 -4.10 4.50
N TRP A 118 8.33 -4.16 4.12
CA TRP A 118 8.83 -5.17 3.20
C TRP A 118 9.91 -5.99 3.89
N LYS A 119 9.94 -7.29 3.59
CA LYS A 119 11.11 -8.09 3.93
C LYS A 119 12.30 -7.59 3.13
N ILE A 120 13.51 -7.79 3.67
CA ILE A 120 14.73 -7.54 2.94
C ILE A 120 15.14 -8.87 2.31
N VAL A 121 15.18 -8.91 0.99
CA VAL A 121 15.57 -10.09 0.23
C VAL A 121 17.02 -9.92 -0.18
N GLU A 122 17.87 -10.85 0.27
CA GLU A 122 19.28 -10.84 -0.02
C GLU A 122 19.63 -11.93 -1.03
N GLY A 123 20.66 -11.71 -1.76
CA GLY A 123 21.11 -12.61 -2.80
C GLY A 123 21.07 -11.99 -4.17
#